data_79007530974053ef62f4d49fc4b139e1
#
_entry.id   79007530974053ef62f4d49fc4b139e1
#
_cell.length_a   1.000
_cell.length_b   1.000
_cell.length_c   1.000
_cell.angle_alpha   90.00
_cell.angle_beta   90.00
_cell.angle_gamma   90.00
#
_symmetry.space_group_name_H-M   'P 1'
#
loop_
_entity.id
_entity.type
_entity.pdbx_description
1 polymer ?
#
loop_
_entity_poly.entity_id
_entity_poly.type
_entity_poly.pdbx_seq_one_letter_code
_entity_poly.pdbx_strand_id
1 'polypeptide(L)' 'MREKHCEICNNSVPTMFRIQYKPNKNWVFVCEPCLISVKENNPFYKYGGTWKK' A
#
# COMPACT_ATOMS: atom_id res chain seq x y z
N MET A 1 -4.29 -15.46 13.80
CA MET A 1 -4.45 -14.17 13.19
C MET A 1 -3.21 -13.64 12.51
N ARG A 2 -3.36 -13.08 11.35
CA ARG A 2 -2.21 -12.62 10.61
C ARG A 2 -2.15 -11.13 10.58
N GLU A 3 -0.95 -10.61 10.67
CA GLU A 3 -0.71 -9.21 10.47
C GLU A 3 -0.12 -9.01 9.10
N LYS A 4 -0.45 -7.90 8.49
CA LYS A 4 0.12 -7.56 7.22
C LYS A 4 1.26 -6.58 7.41
N HIS A 5 2.21 -6.65 6.51
CA HIS A 5 3.36 -5.76 6.55
C HIS A 5 3.34 -4.89 5.31
N CYS A 6 3.79 -3.66 5.47
CA CYS A 6 3.93 -2.77 4.34
C CYS A 6 4.86 -3.37 3.31
N GLU A 7 4.45 -3.35 2.06
CA GLU A 7 5.24 -3.92 0.99
C GLU A 7 6.53 -3.15 0.75
N ILE A 8 6.58 -1.90 1.17
CA ILE A 8 7.71 -1.03 0.90
C ILE A 8 8.65 -0.96 2.08
N CYS A 9 8.15 -0.61 3.26
CA CYS A 9 8.99 -0.42 4.43
C CYS A 9 8.95 -1.59 5.40
N ASN A 10 8.07 -2.55 5.15
CA ASN A 10 7.96 -3.78 5.93
C ASN A 10 7.55 -3.57 7.38
N ASN A 11 6.93 -2.44 7.68
CA ASN A 11 6.39 -2.18 9.00
C ASN A 11 4.99 -2.74 9.12
N SER A 12 4.65 -3.20 10.32
CA SER A 12 3.30 -3.67 10.61
C SER A 12 2.53 -2.55 11.28
N VAL A 13 1.41 -2.16 10.69
CA VAL A 13 0.57 -1.11 11.22
C VAL A 13 -0.89 -1.57 11.17
N PRO A 14 -1.76 -1.01 12.05
CA PRO A 14 -3.15 -1.46 12.11
C PRO A 14 -3.99 -1.04 10.91
N THR A 15 -3.55 -0.06 10.16
CA THR A 15 -4.29 0.40 8.99
C THR A 15 -3.36 0.41 7.80
N MET A 16 -3.79 -0.25 6.73
CA MET A 16 -3.02 -0.29 5.50
C MET A 16 -3.92 0.01 4.32
N PHE A 17 -3.31 0.36 3.22
CA PHE A 17 -4.03 0.74 2.02
C PHE A 17 -3.66 -0.21 0.90
N ARG A 18 -4.69 -0.69 0.21
CA ARG A 18 -4.50 -1.59 -0.91
C ARG A 18 -4.36 -0.75 -2.17
N ILE A 19 -3.20 -0.83 -2.78
CA ILE A 19 -2.90 0.02 -3.93
C ILE A 19 -2.15 -0.77 -4.99
N GLN A 20 -2.08 -0.18 -6.19
CA GLN A 20 -1.14 -0.57 -7.23
C GLN A 20 -0.21 0.61 -7.44
N TYR A 21 1.08 0.34 -7.57
CA TYR A 21 2.03 1.42 -7.83
C TYR A 21 3.05 1.05 -8.90
N LYS A 22 2.86 -0.10 -9.53
CA LYS A 22 3.72 -0.56 -10.60
C LYS A 22 2.87 -0.95 -11.80
N PRO A 23 3.46 -1.00 -13.00
CA PRO A 23 2.70 -1.37 -14.19
C PRO A 23 2.23 -2.82 -14.23
N ASN A 24 2.75 -3.67 -13.35
CA ASN A 24 2.38 -5.08 -13.33
C ASN A 24 0.96 -5.33 -12.81
N LYS A 25 0.26 -4.31 -12.34
CA LYS A 25 -1.11 -4.39 -11.88
C LYS A 25 -1.32 -5.31 -10.69
N ASN A 26 -0.30 -5.51 -9.88
CA ASN A 26 -0.42 -6.26 -8.64
C ASN A 26 -0.87 -5.37 -7.50
N TRP A 27 -1.82 -5.87 -6.73
CA TRP A 27 -2.27 -5.15 -5.54
C TRP A 27 -1.35 -5.45 -4.37
N VAL A 28 -0.98 -4.40 -3.65
CA VAL A 28 -0.12 -4.55 -2.47
C VAL A 28 -0.71 -3.71 -1.33
N PHE A 29 -0.31 -4.04 -0.11
CA PHE A 29 -0.71 -3.28 1.07
C PHE A 29 0.46 -2.45 1.54
N VAL A 30 0.21 -1.16 1.78
CA VAL A 30 1.25 -0.24 2.23
C VAL A 30 0.69 0.60 3.37
N CYS A 31 1.59 1.10 4.21
CA CYS A 31 1.21 2.02 5.27
C CYS A 31 1.02 3.42 4.71
N GLU A 32 0.46 4.30 5.51
CA GLU A 32 0.13 5.64 5.02
C GLU A 32 1.34 6.42 4.52
N PRO A 33 2.47 6.49 5.25
CA PRO A 33 3.62 7.22 4.73
C PRO A 33 4.11 6.71 3.39
N CYS A 34 4.11 5.38 3.22
CA CYS A 34 4.52 4.81 1.94
C CYS A 34 3.50 5.10 0.84
N LEU A 35 2.21 5.08 1.19
CA LEU A 35 1.17 5.43 0.24
C LEU A 35 1.40 6.82 -0.32
N ILE A 36 1.63 7.77 0.56
CA ILE A 36 1.84 9.16 0.14
C ILE A 36 3.07 9.27 -0.74
N SER A 37 4.12 8.53 -0.36
CA SER A 37 5.38 8.58 -1.09
C SER A 37 5.23 8.05 -2.52
N VAL A 38 4.52 6.93 -2.70
CA VAL A 38 4.41 6.33 -4.03
C VAL A 38 3.28 6.93 -4.85
N LYS A 39 2.35 7.62 -4.21
CA LYS A 39 1.23 8.24 -4.89
C LYS A 39 1.67 9.43 -5.73
N GLU A 40 2.64 10.16 -5.23
CA GLU A 40 3.08 11.39 -5.84
C GLU A 40 3.78 11.11 -7.17
N ASN A 41 3.33 11.78 -8.24
CA ASN A 41 3.94 11.68 -9.56
C ASN A 41 4.02 10.24 -10.10
N ASN A 42 3.07 9.40 -9.71
CA ASN A 42 3.06 8.01 -10.11
C ASN A 42 1.85 7.73 -11.01
N PRO A 43 2.04 7.60 -12.32
CA PRO A 43 0.92 7.36 -13.23
C PRO A 43 0.32 5.95 -13.08
N PHE A 44 1.03 5.04 -12.43
CA PHE A 44 0.53 3.69 -12.22
C PHE A 44 -0.21 3.53 -10.90
N TYR A 45 -0.28 4.57 -10.11
CA TYR A 45 -0.94 4.51 -8.81
C TYR A 45 -2.45 4.29 -8.96
N LYS A 46 -2.96 3.33 -8.20
CA LYS A 46 -4.39 3.09 -8.08
C LYS A 46 -4.71 2.73 -6.66
N TYR A 47 -5.83 3.25 -6.18
CA TYR A 47 -6.31 2.96 -4.85
C TYR A 47 -7.39 1.89 -4.90
N GLY A 48 -7.24 0.84 -4.11
CA GLY A 48 -8.17 -0.28 -4.13
C GLY A 48 -8.93 -0.51 -2.83
N GLY A 49 -8.64 0.26 -1.78
CA GLY A 49 -9.37 0.09 -0.53
C GLY A 49 -8.47 0.23 0.67
N THR A 50 -9.08 0.18 1.85
CA THR A 50 -8.37 0.30 3.11
C THR A 50 -8.54 -0.99 3.91
N TRP A 51 -7.46 -1.49 4.45
CA TRP A 51 -7.48 -2.65 5.34
C TRP A 51 -7.24 -2.18 6.76
N LYS A 52 -8.06 -2.66 7.68
CA LYS A 52 -7.90 -2.37 9.10
C LYS A 52 -7.83 -3.66 9.87
N LYS A 53 -6.92 -3.66 10.81
CA LYS A 53 -6.72 -4.81 11.68
C LYS A 53 -7.90 -4.99 12.63
#